data_a5813a83bafe8e6d0fc9a7f4df73c566
#
_entry.id   a5813a83bafe8e6d0fc9a7f4df73c566
#
_cell.length_a   1.000
_cell.length_b   1.000
_cell.length_c   1.000
_cell.angle_alpha   90.00
_cell.angle_beta   90.00
_cell.angle_gamma   90.00
#
_symmetry.space_group_name_H-M   'P 1'
#
loop_
_entity.id
_entity.type
_entity.pdbx_description
1 polymer ?
#
loop_
_entity_poly.entity_id
_entity_poly.type
_entity_poly.pdbx_seq_one_letter_code
_entity_poly.pdbx_strand_id
1 'polypeptide(L)'
;CVWVYEGWACQNAKVQDYPVNYFSFKDMDDVFDFYTPVIAANIEFAQANPEVAKAFLRAAKKGYEFAVQKPEDAAKILLEEVPELDADLVNASASFLAGEYTAEAESWGVIDKDRWAKYFQWLNDNELVTNKLDVNTGFDTSYLA
;
A
#
# COMPACT_ATOMS: atom_id res chain seq x y z
N CYS A 1 -20.89 11.10 -3.01
CA CYS A 1 -19.84 10.11 -3.25
C CYS A 1 -18.52 10.64 -2.71
N VAL A 2 -17.74 9.80 -2.07
CA VAL A 2 -16.45 10.16 -1.47
C VAL A 2 -15.45 9.04 -1.72
N TRP A 3 -14.17 9.40 -1.98
CA TRP A 3 -13.08 8.46 -2.05
C TRP A 3 -12.69 8.01 -0.64
N VAL A 4 -12.54 6.71 -0.43
CA VAL A 4 -12.13 6.11 0.84
C VAL A 4 -11.16 4.95 0.61
N TYR A 5 -10.41 4.60 1.65
CA TYR A 5 -9.61 3.39 1.67
C TYR A 5 -10.37 2.28 2.38
N GLU A 6 -10.51 1.13 1.72
CA GLU A 6 -11.27 0.00 2.24
C GLU A 6 -10.71 -0.50 3.57
N GLY A 7 -9.38 -0.55 3.71
CA GLY A 7 -8.70 -0.98 4.92
C GLY A 7 -8.92 -0.12 6.15
N TRP A 8 -9.55 1.05 6.02
CA TRP A 8 -9.82 1.94 7.17
C TRP A 8 -11.28 2.36 7.22
N ALA A 9 -11.74 3.17 6.27
CA ALA A 9 -13.08 3.76 6.32
C ALA A 9 -14.19 2.72 6.18
N CYS A 10 -14.03 1.72 5.30
CA CYS A 10 -15.03 0.66 5.18
C CYS A 10 -14.98 -0.30 6.37
N GLN A 11 -13.80 -0.54 6.97
CA GLN A 11 -13.73 -1.31 8.21
C GLN A 11 -14.40 -0.57 9.36
N ASN A 12 -14.21 0.76 9.47
CA ASN A 12 -14.90 1.57 10.47
C ASN A 12 -16.43 1.51 10.31
N ALA A 13 -16.93 1.59 9.07
CA ALA A 13 -18.35 1.47 8.81
C ALA A 13 -18.91 0.11 9.26
N LYS A 14 -18.15 -0.98 9.06
CA LYS A 14 -18.51 -2.32 9.54
C LYS A 14 -18.53 -2.39 11.07
N VAL A 15 -17.48 -1.87 11.74
CA VAL A 15 -17.38 -1.85 13.21
C VAL A 15 -18.53 -1.07 13.84
N GLN A 16 -18.93 0.05 13.21
CA GLN A 16 -20.03 0.91 13.69
C GLN A 16 -21.41 0.41 13.26
N ASP A 17 -21.53 -0.74 12.59
CA ASP A 17 -22.77 -1.25 11.99
C ASP A 17 -23.48 -0.19 11.13
N TYR A 18 -22.70 0.61 10.40
CA TYR A 18 -23.18 1.67 9.53
C TYR A 18 -23.27 1.17 8.08
N PRO A 19 -24.48 1.04 7.51
CA PRO A 19 -24.65 0.51 6.16
C PRO A 19 -24.11 1.50 5.12
N VAL A 20 -23.17 1.04 4.30
CA VAL A 20 -22.59 1.81 3.19
C VAL A 20 -22.67 1.01 1.90
N ASN A 21 -22.89 1.70 0.79
CA ASN A 21 -22.69 1.15 -0.53
C ASN A 21 -21.32 1.63 -1.03
N TYR A 22 -20.43 0.70 -1.30
CA TYR A 22 -19.14 1.01 -1.92
C TYR A 22 -18.85 0.08 -3.09
N PHE A 23 -17.96 0.49 -3.94
CA PHE A 23 -17.40 -0.32 -5.01
C PHE A 23 -15.90 -0.06 -5.12
N SER A 24 -15.15 -1.09 -5.46
CA SER A 24 -13.72 -0.96 -5.73
C SER A 24 -13.50 -0.59 -7.20
N PHE A 25 -12.63 0.37 -7.46
CA PHE A 25 -12.31 0.75 -8.83
C PHE A 25 -11.62 -0.39 -9.60
N LYS A 26 -10.82 -1.21 -8.95
CA LYS A 26 -10.20 -2.39 -9.56
C LYS A 26 -11.21 -3.43 -10.05
N ASP A 27 -12.40 -3.47 -9.46
CA ASP A 27 -13.48 -4.38 -9.89
C ASP A 27 -14.21 -3.86 -11.14
N MET A 28 -14.03 -2.59 -11.47
CA MET A 28 -14.61 -1.95 -12.65
C MET A 28 -13.68 -2.06 -13.87
N ASP A 29 -12.39 -1.86 -13.66
CA ASP A 29 -11.36 -1.97 -14.68
C ASP A 29 -10.00 -2.25 -13.99
N ASP A 30 -9.28 -3.23 -14.49
CA ASP A 30 -8.00 -3.67 -13.93
C ASP A 30 -6.89 -2.61 -14.02
N VAL A 31 -7.07 -1.58 -14.84
CA VAL A 31 -6.19 -0.41 -14.89
C VAL A 31 -6.12 0.33 -13.54
N PHE A 32 -7.16 0.24 -12.74
CA PHE A 32 -7.23 0.86 -11.42
C PHE A 32 -6.70 0.00 -10.28
N ASP A 33 -6.15 -1.17 -10.60
CA ASP A 33 -5.41 -1.97 -9.64
C ASP A 33 -3.95 -1.52 -9.55
N PHE A 34 -3.73 -0.27 -9.16
CA PHE A 34 -2.41 0.35 -9.06
C PHE A 34 -1.85 0.30 -7.64
N TYR A 35 -0.51 0.44 -7.53
CA TYR A 35 0.16 0.41 -6.24
C TYR A 35 -0.06 1.70 -5.43
N THR A 36 -0.66 1.55 -4.25
CA THR A 36 -0.82 2.61 -3.25
C THR A 36 -1.11 1.98 -1.87
N PRO A 37 -0.49 2.43 -0.76
CA PRO A 37 0.63 3.38 -0.72
C PRO A 37 1.95 2.79 -1.22
N VAL A 38 2.92 3.67 -1.48
CA VAL A 38 4.29 3.29 -1.86
C VAL A 38 5.31 3.99 -0.96
N ILE A 39 6.52 3.43 -0.86
CA ILE A 39 7.65 4.10 -0.21
C ILE A 39 8.36 4.93 -1.28
N ALA A 40 8.36 6.26 -1.09
CA ALA A 40 9.10 7.18 -1.94
C ALA A 40 10.41 7.60 -1.27
N ALA A 41 11.48 7.69 -2.05
CA ALA A 41 12.79 8.14 -1.58
C ALA A 41 13.32 9.28 -2.47
N ASN A 42 14.13 10.17 -1.88
CA ASN A 42 14.93 11.09 -2.66
C ASN A 42 15.99 10.29 -3.43
N ILE A 43 16.06 10.47 -4.74
CA ILE A 43 16.95 9.71 -5.63
C ILE A 43 18.42 9.92 -5.28
N GLU A 44 18.83 11.17 -5.06
CA GLU A 44 20.23 11.50 -4.73
C GLU A 44 20.64 10.88 -3.38
N PHE A 45 19.72 10.91 -2.39
CA PHE A 45 19.97 10.27 -1.11
C PHE A 45 20.13 8.76 -1.25
N ALA A 46 19.22 8.09 -1.96
CA ALA A 46 19.26 6.65 -2.14
C ALA A 46 20.51 6.19 -2.88
N GLN A 47 20.91 6.93 -3.93
CA GLN A 47 22.14 6.65 -4.69
C GLN A 47 23.42 6.89 -3.88
N ALA A 48 23.46 7.94 -3.06
CA ALA A 48 24.60 8.24 -2.20
C ALA A 48 24.70 7.30 -0.99
N ASN A 49 23.57 6.72 -0.54
CA ASN A 49 23.49 5.91 0.67
C ASN A 49 22.75 4.58 0.43
N PRO A 50 23.17 3.74 -0.54
CA PRO A 50 22.40 2.56 -0.93
C PRO A 50 22.21 1.56 0.22
N GLU A 51 23.21 1.39 1.08
CA GLU A 51 23.13 0.47 2.21
C GLU A 51 22.15 0.95 3.29
N VAL A 52 21.97 2.27 3.45
CA VAL A 52 20.96 2.82 4.35
C VAL A 52 19.58 2.59 3.78
N ALA A 53 19.36 2.81 2.48
CA ALA A 53 18.10 2.55 1.80
C ALA A 53 17.72 1.07 1.91
N LYS A 54 18.65 0.16 1.63
CA LYS A 54 18.44 -1.29 1.79
C LYS A 54 18.13 -1.68 3.24
N ALA A 55 18.87 -1.13 4.20
CA ALA A 55 18.63 -1.42 5.61
C ALA A 55 17.24 -0.98 6.07
N PHE A 56 16.80 0.20 5.62
CA PHE A 56 15.44 0.68 5.88
C PHE A 56 14.39 -0.26 5.29
N LEU A 57 14.52 -0.65 4.02
CA LEU A 57 13.57 -1.55 3.37
C LEU A 57 13.55 -2.94 4.01
N ARG A 58 14.70 -3.47 4.43
CA ARG A 58 14.75 -4.72 5.21
C ARG A 58 14.01 -4.62 6.54
N ALA A 59 14.12 -3.49 7.23
CA ALA A 59 13.40 -3.27 8.48
C ALA A 59 11.88 -3.14 8.23
N ALA A 60 11.49 -2.37 7.21
CA ALA A 60 10.10 -2.23 6.81
C ALA A 60 9.49 -3.58 6.41
N LYS A 61 10.18 -4.36 5.57
CA LYS A 61 9.76 -5.70 5.17
C LYS A 61 9.47 -6.59 6.37
N LYS A 62 10.38 -6.64 7.35
CA LYS A 62 10.17 -7.43 8.59
C LYS A 62 8.92 -6.99 9.35
N GLY A 63 8.65 -5.68 9.40
CA GLY A 63 7.45 -5.13 10.03
C GLY A 63 6.17 -5.56 9.31
N TYR A 64 6.15 -5.47 7.98
CA TYR A 64 5.01 -5.92 7.19
C TYR A 64 4.81 -7.43 7.24
N GLU A 65 5.87 -8.22 7.16
CA GLU A 65 5.80 -9.69 7.30
C GLU A 65 5.29 -10.10 8.70
N PHE A 66 5.69 -9.37 9.73
CA PHE A 66 5.15 -9.56 11.08
C PHE A 66 3.66 -9.24 11.13
N ALA A 67 3.22 -8.12 10.55
CA ALA A 67 1.82 -7.73 10.53
C ALA A 67 0.94 -8.71 9.71
N VAL A 68 1.48 -9.30 8.64
CA VAL A 68 0.81 -10.37 7.88
C VAL A 68 0.63 -11.63 8.73
N GLN A 69 1.68 -12.04 9.44
CA GLN A 69 1.67 -13.28 10.22
C GLN A 69 0.92 -13.16 11.55
N LYS A 70 0.92 -11.96 12.14
CA LYS A 70 0.40 -11.68 13.48
C LYS A 70 -0.33 -10.34 13.54
N PRO A 71 -1.44 -10.20 12.81
CA PRO A 71 -2.16 -8.92 12.70
C PRO A 71 -2.66 -8.41 14.05
N GLU A 72 -3.09 -9.28 14.95
CA GLU A 72 -3.54 -8.90 16.29
C GLU A 72 -2.39 -8.35 17.17
N ASP A 73 -1.20 -8.97 17.11
CA ASP A 73 -0.02 -8.48 17.81
C ASP A 73 0.43 -7.12 17.23
N ALA A 74 0.37 -6.96 15.91
CA ALA A 74 0.70 -5.68 15.26
C ALA A 74 -0.30 -4.57 15.64
N ALA A 75 -1.59 -4.89 15.69
CA ALA A 75 -2.64 -3.98 16.16
C ALA A 75 -2.40 -3.55 17.61
N LYS A 76 -2.04 -4.51 18.49
CA LYS A 76 -1.74 -4.23 19.89
C LYS A 76 -0.55 -3.29 20.05
N ILE A 77 0.55 -3.49 19.30
CA ILE A 77 1.71 -2.60 19.31
C ILE A 77 1.30 -1.18 18.91
N LEU A 78 0.48 -1.05 17.84
CA LEU A 78 0.00 0.26 17.40
C LEU A 78 -0.84 0.95 18.49
N LEU A 79 -1.74 0.23 19.14
CA LEU A 79 -2.59 0.76 20.22
C LEU A 79 -1.80 1.13 21.49
N GLU A 80 -0.68 0.45 21.77
CA GLU A 80 0.23 0.82 22.85
C GLU A 80 0.94 2.16 22.57
N GLU A 81 1.30 2.42 21.31
CA GLU A 81 1.99 3.66 20.89
C GLU A 81 1.01 4.81 20.62
N VAL A 82 -0.22 4.51 20.19
CA VAL A 82 -1.23 5.50 19.80
C VAL A 82 -2.57 5.15 20.48
N PRO A 83 -2.67 5.35 21.79
CA PRO A 83 -3.82 4.89 22.60
C PRO A 83 -5.14 5.64 22.33
N GLU A 84 -5.12 6.74 21.60
CA GLU A 84 -6.30 7.47 21.17
C GLU A 84 -7.07 6.82 20.01
N LEU A 85 -6.50 5.82 19.35
CA LEU A 85 -7.17 5.09 18.28
C LEU A 85 -8.24 4.15 18.84
N ASP A 86 -9.32 4.00 18.08
CA ASP A 86 -10.37 3.03 18.36
C ASP A 86 -9.83 1.60 18.18
N ALA A 87 -9.87 0.80 19.25
CA ALA A 87 -9.30 -0.53 19.26
C ALA A 87 -10.02 -1.51 18.32
N ASP A 88 -11.34 -1.41 18.19
CA ASP A 88 -12.13 -2.30 17.33
C ASP A 88 -11.82 -1.99 15.86
N LEU A 89 -11.69 -0.71 15.52
CA LEU A 89 -11.28 -0.29 14.17
C LEU A 89 -9.85 -0.75 13.86
N VAL A 90 -8.89 -0.55 14.76
CA VAL A 90 -7.50 -0.96 14.53
C VAL A 90 -7.39 -2.48 14.32
N ASN A 91 -8.08 -3.28 15.12
CA ASN A 91 -8.09 -4.73 14.97
C ASN A 91 -8.75 -5.18 13.65
N ALA A 92 -9.89 -4.58 13.29
CA ALA A 92 -10.58 -4.87 12.03
C ALA A 92 -9.71 -4.49 10.81
N SER A 93 -9.07 -3.32 10.86
CA SER A 93 -8.16 -2.83 9.82
C SER A 93 -6.92 -3.73 9.69
N ALA A 94 -6.25 -4.07 10.79
CA ALA A 94 -5.08 -4.93 10.78
C ALA A 94 -5.38 -6.33 10.20
N SER A 95 -6.51 -6.91 10.58
CA SER A 95 -6.96 -8.20 10.05
C SER A 95 -7.24 -8.17 8.55
N PHE A 96 -7.88 -7.10 8.07
CA PHE A 96 -8.14 -6.90 6.65
C PHE A 96 -6.84 -6.70 5.87
N LEU A 97 -5.98 -5.77 6.31
CA LEU A 97 -4.75 -5.40 5.61
C LEU A 97 -3.70 -6.51 5.61
N ALA A 98 -3.73 -7.43 6.56
CA ALA A 98 -2.82 -8.58 6.57
C ALA A 98 -2.90 -9.41 5.29
N GLY A 99 -4.09 -9.52 4.68
CA GLY A 99 -4.29 -10.18 3.38
C GLY A 99 -3.84 -9.33 2.18
N GLU A 100 -3.79 -8.01 2.34
CA GLU A 100 -3.52 -7.07 1.24
C GLU A 100 -2.04 -6.69 1.12
N TYR A 101 -1.24 -6.78 2.20
CA TYR A 101 0.15 -6.31 2.21
C TYR A 101 1.08 -7.03 1.24
N THR A 102 0.83 -8.29 0.97
CA THR A 102 1.55 -9.06 -0.05
C THR A 102 0.63 -9.51 -1.18
N ALA A 103 -0.68 -9.66 -0.90
CA ALA A 103 -1.67 -10.19 -1.83
C ALA A 103 -1.12 -11.43 -2.56
N GLU A 104 -1.12 -11.45 -3.89
CA GLU A 104 -0.55 -12.51 -4.71
C GLU A 104 0.95 -12.37 -5.02
N ALA A 105 1.62 -11.32 -4.51
CA ALA A 105 3.06 -11.14 -4.74
C ALA A 105 3.89 -12.19 -3.98
N GLU A 106 5.02 -12.61 -4.57
CA GLU A 106 5.93 -13.58 -3.95
C GLU A 106 6.55 -13.05 -2.66
N SER A 107 6.69 -11.75 -2.54
CA SER A 107 7.32 -11.07 -1.41
C SER A 107 6.87 -9.62 -1.32
N TRP A 108 6.84 -9.11 -0.09
CA TRP A 108 6.55 -7.69 0.15
C TRP A 108 7.55 -6.78 -0.59
N GLY A 109 7.01 -5.71 -1.19
CA GLY A 109 7.76 -4.67 -1.86
C GLY A 109 8.08 -4.94 -3.35
N VAL A 110 7.78 -6.13 -3.85
CA VAL A 110 7.93 -6.43 -5.27
C VAL A 110 6.88 -5.65 -6.07
N ILE A 111 7.34 -4.94 -7.09
CA ILE A 111 6.48 -4.20 -8.03
C ILE A 111 6.45 -4.96 -9.35
N ASP A 112 5.27 -5.38 -9.77
CA ASP A 112 5.01 -5.90 -11.11
C ASP A 112 5.05 -4.77 -12.12
N LYS A 113 5.87 -4.93 -13.16
CA LYS A 113 6.13 -3.88 -14.17
C LYS A 113 4.91 -3.60 -15.05
N ASP A 114 4.16 -4.64 -15.38
CA ASP A 114 3.00 -4.51 -16.28
C ASP A 114 1.85 -3.82 -15.53
N ARG A 115 1.62 -4.18 -14.27
CA ARG A 115 0.66 -3.51 -13.40
C ARG A 115 1.00 -2.04 -13.19
N TRP A 116 2.28 -1.73 -12.96
CA TRP A 116 2.76 -0.35 -12.86
C TRP A 116 2.55 0.42 -14.17
N ALA A 117 3.04 -0.12 -15.29
CA ALA A 117 2.97 0.52 -16.60
C ALA A 117 1.54 0.77 -17.07
N LYS A 118 0.62 -0.16 -16.82
CA LYS A 118 -0.79 -0.07 -17.23
C LYS A 118 -1.46 1.19 -16.70
N TYR A 119 -1.30 1.51 -15.43
CA TYR A 119 -1.88 2.70 -14.83
C TYR A 119 -1.28 4.00 -15.38
N PHE A 120 0.04 4.08 -15.50
CA PHE A 120 0.70 5.27 -16.03
C PHE A 120 0.44 5.47 -17.53
N GLN A 121 0.28 4.38 -18.29
CA GLN A 121 -0.16 4.47 -19.68
C GLN A 121 -1.59 5.04 -19.77
N TRP A 122 -2.49 4.57 -18.91
CA TRP A 122 -3.85 5.10 -18.85
C TRP A 122 -3.87 6.61 -18.51
N LEU A 123 -3.03 7.08 -17.60
CA LEU A 123 -2.89 8.52 -17.33
C LEU A 123 -2.43 9.30 -18.57
N ASN A 124 -1.46 8.76 -19.32
CA ASN A 124 -0.98 9.36 -20.56
C ASN A 124 -2.08 9.42 -21.63
N ASP A 125 -2.80 8.32 -21.83
CA ASP A 125 -3.80 8.17 -22.89
C ASP A 125 -5.05 9.04 -22.66
N ASN A 126 -5.34 9.33 -21.38
CA ASN A 126 -6.44 10.20 -21.00
C ASN A 126 -5.99 11.65 -20.73
N GLU A 127 -4.75 12.02 -21.07
CA GLU A 127 -4.21 13.37 -20.90
C GLU A 127 -4.33 13.93 -19.47
N LEU A 128 -4.25 13.04 -18.47
CA LEU A 128 -4.39 13.40 -17.06
C LEU A 128 -3.08 13.90 -16.43
N VAL A 129 -2.00 13.92 -17.20
CA VAL A 129 -0.68 14.39 -16.79
C VAL A 129 -0.17 15.44 -17.78
N THR A 130 0.51 16.47 -17.26
CA THR A 130 1.02 17.58 -18.10
C THR A 130 2.12 17.13 -19.06
N ASN A 131 2.98 16.22 -18.61
CA ASN A 131 4.06 15.66 -19.43
C ASN A 131 3.84 14.15 -19.55
N LYS A 132 4.10 13.62 -20.74
CA LYS A 132 4.02 12.18 -20.96
C LYS A 132 5.00 11.45 -20.05
N LEU A 133 4.47 10.51 -19.28
CA LEU A 133 5.25 9.69 -18.36
C LEU A 133 5.91 8.51 -19.10
N ASP A 134 7.15 8.20 -18.76
CA ASP A 134 7.76 6.93 -19.16
C ASP A 134 7.25 5.83 -18.21
N VAL A 135 6.41 4.98 -18.73
CA VAL A 135 5.72 3.93 -17.96
C VAL A 135 6.65 2.82 -17.44
N ASN A 136 7.88 2.76 -17.98
CA ASN A 136 8.89 1.75 -17.58
C ASN A 136 9.82 2.25 -16.46
N THR A 137 9.61 3.45 -15.96
CA THR A 137 10.42 4.08 -14.92
C THR A 137 9.57 4.50 -13.73
N GLY A 138 10.21 5.11 -12.73
CA GLY A 138 9.52 5.65 -11.54
C GLY A 138 9.55 4.71 -10.34
N PHE A 139 10.05 3.51 -10.48
CA PHE A 139 10.29 2.59 -9.35
C PHE A 139 11.63 1.87 -9.50
N ASP A 140 12.18 1.42 -8.39
CA ASP A 140 13.44 0.67 -8.34
C ASP A 140 13.37 -0.39 -7.24
N THR A 141 13.38 -1.66 -7.64
CA THR A 141 13.36 -2.82 -6.75
C THR A 141 14.77 -3.33 -6.39
N SER A 142 15.82 -2.72 -6.92
CA SER A 142 17.22 -3.16 -6.66
C SER A 142 17.66 -2.95 -5.21
N TYR A 143 16.91 -2.15 -4.44
CA TYR A 143 17.13 -1.93 -3.01
C TYR A 143 16.42 -2.98 -2.13
N LEU A 144 15.57 -3.84 -2.70
CA LEU A 144 14.97 -4.98 -1.99
C LEU A 144 16.01 -6.11 -1.94
N ALA A 145 16.69 -6.26 -0.84
CA ALA A 145 17.70 -7.30 -0.63
C ALA A 145 17.33 -8.21 0.55
#